data_594038f5e7619f7a3b0f21a153aa8f13
#
_entry.id   594038f5e7619f7a3b0f21a153aa8f13
#
_cell.length_a   1.000
_cell.length_b   1.000
_cell.length_c   1.000
_cell.angle_alpha   90.00
_cell.angle_beta   90.00
_cell.angle_gamma   90.00
#
_symmetry.space_group_name_H-M   'P 1'
#
loop_
_entity.id
_entity.type
_entity.pdbx_description
1 polymer ?
#
loop_
_entity_poly.entity_id
_entity_poly.type
_entity_poly.pdbx_seq_one_letter_code
_entity_poly.pdbx_strand_id
1 'polypeptide(L)'
;MANRLLSILAFLLLVGDAMAGSLPDPDKQLDIALILAVDVSSSMESDEQGLQREGFIEAFRSSLVHEAIASGLNGRIAVTYVEWSGVKDQRVLVPWTVIDSPAKATAFANQLTYQPIRQAGMTSISSMIDYSHKLFDELQDASVRRVIDISGDGPNNDGRSVTAARDEAVAGGVVINGLPIMFDRGANTDQEDLDQYYRECVIGGPGSFVLPLHDPEQFAMIIRTKIMREIAGLGEKRDSLRPLVVPAQASGPSMNCVTGEKRKEEDLQRQEKKP
;
A
#
# COMPACT_ATOMS: atom_id res chain seq x y z
N MET A 1 -43.00 -56.58 -51.00
CA MET A 1 -42.45 -56.85 -49.67
C MET A 1 -41.23 -55.92 -49.52
N ALA A 2 -41.40 -54.81 -48.88
CA ALA A 2 -40.32 -53.82 -48.73
C ALA A 2 -40.22 -53.47 -47.24
N ASN A 3 -39.10 -53.92 -46.64
CA ASN A 3 -38.72 -53.58 -45.30
C ASN A 3 -38.10 -52.17 -45.28
N ARG A 4 -38.70 -51.24 -44.57
CA ARG A 4 -38.14 -49.93 -44.24
C ARG A 4 -37.49 -50.02 -42.84
N LEU A 5 -36.18 -50.00 -42.82
CA LEU A 5 -35.37 -49.81 -41.59
C LEU A 5 -35.47 -48.34 -41.18
N LEU A 6 -35.96 -48.10 -39.98
CA LEU A 6 -36.03 -46.77 -39.35
C LEU A 6 -34.77 -46.60 -38.51
N SER A 7 -33.83 -45.76 -38.98
CA SER A 7 -32.67 -45.39 -38.22
C SER A 7 -33.01 -44.27 -37.24
N ILE A 8 -32.98 -44.55 -35.95
CA ILE A 8 -33.12 -43.56 -34.89
C ILE A 8 -31.74 -42.98 -34.59
N LEU A 9 -31.55 -41.75 -34.95
CA LEU A 9 -30.35 -40.95 -34.65
C LEU A 9 -30.53 -40.40 -33.21
N ALA A 10 -29.84 -41.01 -32.26
CA ALA A 10 -29.78 -40.49 -30.89
C ALA A 10 -28.79 -39.30 -30.82
N PHE A 11 -29.36 -38.13 -30.64
CA PHE A 11 -28.60 -36.89 -30.39
C PHE A 11 -28.23 -36.85 -28.91
N LEU A 12 -26.96 -37.15 -28.60
CA LEU A 12 -26.42 -36.98 -27.26
C LEU A 12 -26.20 -35.47 -27.02
N LEU A 13 -27.06 -34.86 -26.23
CA LEU A 13 -26.84 -33.54 -25.66
C LEU A 13 -25.77 -33.65 -24.57
N LEU A 14 -24.56 -33.27 -24.91
CA LEU A 14 -23.51 -32.95 -23.93
C LEU A 14 -23.89 -31.64 -23.24
N VAL A 15 -24.55 -31.77 -22.09
CA VAL A 15 -24.69 -30.66 -21.14
C VAL A 15 -23.32 -30.43 -20.53
N GLY A 16 -22.60 -29.43 -21.02
CA GLY A 16 -21.39 -28.97 -20.38
C GLY A 16 -21.76 -28.38 -19.02
N ASP A 17 -21.25 -28.97 -17.94
CA ASP A 17 -21.25 -28.36 -16.61
C ASP A 17 -20.51 -27.03 -16.72
N ALA A 18 -21.26 -25.94 -16.88
CA ALA A 18 -20.74 -24.61 -16.63
C ALA A 18 -20.37 -24.57 -15.15
N MET A 19 -19.08 -24.51 -14.86
CA MET A 19 -18.56 -24.19 -13.54
C MET A 19 -19.16 -22.83 -13.14
N ALA A 20 -20.30 -22.88 -12.47
CA ALA A 20 -20.86 -21.72 -11.79
C ALA A 20 -19.90 -21.41 -10.64
N GLY A 21 -18.93 -20.54 -10.89
CA GLY A 21 -18.15 -19.93 -9.83
C GLY A 21 -19.14 -19.35 -8.83
N SER A 22 -19.11 -19.82 -7.59
CA SER A 22 -19.95 -19.29 -6.53
C SER A 22 -19.73 -17.78 -6.47
N LEU A 23 -20.82 -17.00 -6.53
CA LEU A 23 -20.75 -15.57 -6.30
C LEU A 23 -20.06 -15.35 -4.94
N PRO A 24 -19.19 -14.33 -4.82
CA PRO A 24 -18.57 -14.00 -3.54
C PRO A 24 -19.66 -13.85 -2.48
N ASP A 25 -19.44 -14.45 -1.33
CA ASP A 25 -20.34 -14.32 -0.18
C ASP A 25 -20.42 -12.84 0.20
N PRO A 26 -21.57 -12.17 0.09
CA PRO A 26 -21.72 -10.75 0.38
C PRO A 26 -21.31 -10.43 1.83
N ASP A 27 -21.43 -11.38 2.75
CA ASP A 27 -21.03 -11.21 4.15
C ASP A 27 -19.50 -11.26 4.34
N LYS A 28 -18.73 -11.59 3.28
CA LYS A 28 -17.27 -11.61 3.28
C LYS A 28 -16.65 -10.54 2.39
N GLN A 29 -17.47 -9.69 1.75
CA GLN A 29 -16.95 -8.66 0.87
C GLN A 29 -16.37 -7.49 1.69
N LEU A 30 -15.17 -7.04 1.30
CA LEU A 30 -14.45 -5.93 1.92
C LEU A 30 -14.51 -4.70 1.02
N ASP A 31 -14.62 -3.50 1.61
CA ASP A 31 -14.52 -2.24 0.86
C ASP A 31 -13.09 -2.01 0.36
N ILE A 32 -12.10 -2.38 1.18
CA ILE A 32 -10.68 -2.22 0.88
C ILE A 32 -9.85 -3.31 1.58
N ALA A 33 -8.83 -3.79 0.89
CA ALA A 33 -7.70 -4.48 1.45
C ALA A 33 -6.51 -3.50 1.47
N LEU A 34 -6.06 -3.10 2.66
CA LEU A 34 -5.08 -2.05 2.88
C LEU A 34 -3.81 -2.61 3.51
N ILE A 35 -2.68 -2.48 2.81
CA ILE A 35 -1.36 -2.77 3.33
C ILE A 35 -0.74 -1.45 3.80
N LEU A 36 -0.48 -1.33 5.10
CA LEU A 36 0.30 -0.26 5.69
C LEU A 36 1.77 -0.67 5.64
N ALA A 37 2.49 -0.18 4.66
CA ALA A 37 3.89 -0.49 4.42
C ALA A 37 4.78 0.61 5.01
N VAL A 38 5.45 0.31 6.12
CA VAL A 38 6.15 1.26 6.97
C VAL A 38 7.65 1.03 6.90
N ASP A 39 8.38 2.03 6.44
CA ASP A 39 9.83 2.03 6.36
C ASP A 39 10.47 2.00 7.75
N VAL A 40 11.42 1.10 7.93
CA VAL A 40 12.28 0.99 9.10
C VAL A 40 13.76 0.97 8.69
N SER A 41 14.08 1.53 7.52
CA SER A 41 15.46 1.65 7.03
C SER A 41 16.34 2.48 7.97
N SER A 42 17.64 2.43 7.77
CA SER A 42 18.61 3.05 8.69
C SER A 42 18.57 4.58 8.69
N SER A 43 17.93 5.20 7.70
CA SER A 43 17.70 6.66 7.66
C SER A 43 16.60 7.10 8.62
N MET A 44 15.64 6.23 8.94
CA MET A 44 14.57 6.49 9.91
C MET A 44 15.10 6.43 11.35
N GLU A 45 15.04 7.53 12.08
CA GLU A 45 15.42 7.56 13.49
C GLU A 45 14.39 6.80 14.36
N SER A 46 14.86 6.24 15.48
CA SER A 46 13.99 5.44 16.38
C SER A 46 12.79 6.23 16.90
N ASP A 47 12.99 7.52 17.18
CA ASP A 47 11.95 8.41 17.67
C ASP A 47 10.90 8.67 16.58
N GLU A 48 11.32 8.83 15.32
CA GLU A 48 10.45 9.00 14.17
C GLU A 48 9.62 7.75 13.89
N GLN A 49 10.24 6.57 13.99
CA GLN A 49 9.53 5.30 13.91
C GLN A 49 8.49 5.16 15.03
N GLY A 50 8.82 5.62 16.24
CA GLY A 50 7.91 5.69 17.37
C GLY A 50 6.70 6.58 17.09
N LEU A 51 6.95 7.81 16.61
CA LEU A 51 5.90 8.77 16.25
C LEU A 51 5.01 8.24 15.13
N GLN A 52 5.60 7.61 14.12
CA GLN A 52 4.86 7.02 13.01
C GLN A 52 3.93 5.91 13.50
N ARG A 53 4.44 5.01 14.33
CA ARG A 53 3.63 3.91 14.92
C ARG A 53 2.52 4.45 15.80
N GLU A 54 2.80 5.43 16.66
CA GLU A 54 1.78 6.07 17.50
C GLU A 54 0.68 6.75 16.66
N GLY A 55 1.08 7.40 15.55
CA GLY A 55 0.12 7.96 14.60
C GLY A 55 -0.86 6.94 14.04
N PHE A 56 -0.40 5.72 13.69
CA PHE A 56 -1.30 4.63 13.28
C PHE A 56 -2.18 4.14 14.43
N ILE A 57 -1.62 4.00 15.64
CA ILE A 57 -2.38 3.60 16.85
C ILE A 57 -3.50 4.60 17.10
N GLU A 58 -3.21 5.90 17.11
CA GLU A 58 -4.20 6.95 17.33
C GLU A 58 -5.26 6.99 16.21
N ALA A 59 -4.83 6.81 14.95
CA ALA A 59 -5.76 6.78 13.81
C ALA A 59 -6.79 5.66 13.96
N PHE A 60 -6.37 4.43 14.28
CA PHE A 60 -7.28 3.31 14.45
C PHE A 60 -8.09 3.34 15.77
N ARG A 61 -7.71 4.17 16.72
CA ARG A 61 -8.52 4.47 17.92
C ARG A 61 -9.50 5.62 17.71
N SER A 62 -9.39 6.37 16.61
CA SER A 62 -10.22 7.55 16.34
C SER A 62 -11.64 7.18 15.91
N SER A 63 -12.65 7.84 16.49
CA SER A 63 -14.04 7.70 16.05
C SER A 63 -14.25 8.07 14.58
N LEU A 64 -13.48 9.04 14.06
CA LEU A 64 -13.56 9.47 12.66
C LEU A 64 -13.16 8.33 11.70
N VAL A 65 -12.14 7.56 12.03
CA VAL A 65 -11.76 6.38 11.24
C VAL A 65 -12.82 5.29 11.35
N HIS A 66 -13.39 5.07 12.56
CA HIS A 66 -14.47 4.10 12.74
C HIS A 66 -15.71 4.47 11.92
N GLU A 67 -16.09 5.75 11.92
CA GLU A 67 -17.21 6.26 11.12
C GLU A 67 -16.93 6.12 9.61
N ALA A 68 -15.70 6.41 9.17
CA ALA A 68 -15.30 6.23 7.78
C ALA A 68 -15.43 4.76 7.35
N ILE A 69 -14.98 3.81 8.17
CA ILE A 69 -15.15 2.37 7.90
C ILE A 69 -16.63 2.00 7.81
N ALA A 70 -17.41 2.41 8.81
CA ALA A 70 -18.83 2.06 8.89
C ALA A 70 -19.67 2.66 7.75
N SER A 71 -19.22 3.78 7.15
CA SER A 71 -19.89 4.42 6.02
C SER A 71 -19.53 3.84 4.65
N GLY A 72 -18.62 2.87 4.59
CA GLY A 72 -18.30 2.11 3.38
C GLY A 72 -19.49 1.28 2.89
N LEU A 73 -19.41 0.78 1.65
CA LEU A 73 -20.48 -0.02 1.05
C LEU A 73 -20.80 -1.29 1.87
N ASN A 74 -19.75 -1.95 2.35
CA ASN A 74 -19.83 -3.17 3.15
C ASN A 74 -19.56 -2.89 4.65
N GLY A 75 -19.07 -1.69 4.99
CA GLY A 75 -18.70 -1.30 6.35
C GLY A 75 -17.55 -2.11 6.94
N ARG A 76 -16.70 -2.68 6.07
CA ARG A 76 -15.64 -3.61 6.45
C ARG A 76 -14.38 -3.39 5.62
N ILE A 77 -13.23 -3.39 6.29
CA ILE A 77 -11.92 -3.33 5.64
C ILE A 77 -11.03 -4.45 6.16
N ALA A 78 -10.07 -4.90 5.36
CA ALA A 78 -8.94 -5.69 5.86
C ALA A 78 -7.69 -4.81 5.90
N VAL A 79 -6.95 -4.87 7.00
CA VAL A 79 -5.71 -4.12 7.17
C VAL A 79 -4.60 -5.05 7.63
N THR A 80 -3.40 -4.87 7.11
CA THR A 80 -2.16 -5.48 7.61
C THR A 80 -1.10 -4.39 7.79
N TYR A 81 -0.21 -4.56 8.77
CA TYR A 81 0.90 -3.65 9.03
C TYR A 81 2.21 -4.37 8.78
N VAL A 82 3.01 -3.82 7.87
CA VAL A 82 4.25 -4.42 7.41
C VAL A 82 5.39 -3.44 7.58
N GLU A 83 6.39 -3.81 8.35
CA GLU A 83 7.68 -3.11 8.37
C GLU A 83 8.56 -3.61 7.24
N TRP A 84 9.23 -2.69 6.56
CA TRP A 84 10.11 -3.04 5.46
C TRP A 84 11.39 -2.19 5.44
N SER A 85 12.43 -2.73 4.79
CA SER A 85 13.68 -2.02 4.52
C SER A 85 14.30 -2.51 3.19
N GLY A 86 15.39 -3.27 3.21
CA GLY A 86 16.05 -3.81 2.02
C GLY A 86 15.27 -4.95 1.34
N VAL A 87 15.84 -5.49 0.26
CA VAL A 87 15.20 -6.47 -0.64
C VAL A 87 14.63 -7.70 0.07
N LYS A 88 15.26 -8.16 1.16
CA LYS A 88 14.87 -9.40 1.87
C LYS A 88 14.28 -9.13 3.26
N ASP A 89 13.92 -7.90 3.52
CA ASP A 89 13.50 -7.49 4.86
C ASP A 89 12.11 -6.86 4.84
N GLN A 90 11.10 -7.70 4.70
CA GLN A 90 9.68 -7.38 4.88
C GLN A 90 9.14 -8.24 6.02
N ARG A 91 8.59 -7.61 7.03
CA ARG A 91 8.07 -8.25 8.23
C ARG A 91 6.62 -7.84 8.48
N VAL A 92 5.71 -8.78 8.40
CA VAL A 92 4.33 -8.59 8.84
C VAL A 92 4.33 -8.46 10.37
N LEU A 93 4.04 -7.28 10.86
CA LEU A 93 3.97 -6.97 12.28
C LEU A 93 2.59 -7.28 12.85
N VAL A 94 1.56 -6.91 12.10
CA VAL A 94 0.16 -7.29 12.37
C VAL A 94 -0.39 -7.96 11.12
N PRO A 95 -0.79 -9.24 11.19
CA PRO A 95 -1.35 -9.95 10.04
C PRO A 95 -2.69 -9.37 9.62
N TRP A 96 -3.19 -9.79 8.45
CA TRP A 96 -4.49 -9.38 7.97
C TRP A 96 -5.56 -9.46 9.06
N THR A 97 -6.17 -8.32 9.32
CA THR A 97 -7.20 -8.15 10.34
C THR A 97 -8.41 -7.48 9.71
N VAL A 98 -9.55 -8.15 9.75
CA VAL A 98 -10.82 -7.57 9.30
C VAL A 98 -11.34 -6.64 10.38
N ILE A 99 -11.57 -5.38 10.01
CA ILE A 99 -12.09 -4.33 10.88
C ILE A 99 -13.48 -3.95 10.37
N ASP A 100 -14.49 -4.28 11.16
CA ASP A 100 -15.92 -4.02 10.92
C ASP A 100 -16.61 -3.38 12.12
N SER A 101 -15.82 -3.02 13.15
CA SER A 101 -16.32 -2.41 14.37
C SER A 101 -15.24 -1.61 15.08
N PRO A 102 -15.61 -0.62 15.93
CA PRO A 102 -14.66 0.12 16.76
C PRO A 102 -13.81 -0.78 17.68
N ALA A 103 -14.39 -1.87 18.17
CA ALA A 103 -13.67 -2.83 19.02
C ALA A 103 -12.53 -3.51 18.26
N LYS A 104 -12.75 -3.91 17.00
CA LYS A 104 -11.71 -4.53 16.16
C LYS A 104 -10.64 -3.53 15.74
N ALA A 105 -11.02 -2.27 15.43
CA ALA A 105 -10.07 -1.21 15.17
C ALA A 105 -9.15 -0.95 16.37
N THR A 106 -9.72 -0.87 17.57
CA THR A 106 -8.94 -0.75 18.81
C THR A 106 -8.05 -1.96 19.07
N ALA A 107 -8.54 -3.18 18.78
CA ALA A 107 -7.75 -4.40 18.93
C ALA A 107 -6.55 -4.42 17.94
N PHE A 108 -6.72 -3.96 16.69
CA PHE A 108 -5.64 -3.78 15.73
C PHE A 108 -4.60 -2.78 16.26
N ALA A 109 -5.03 -1.61 16.74
CA ALA A 109 -4.14 -0.60 17.32
C ALA A 109 -3.35 -1.16 18.54
N ASN A 110 -3.99 -1.94 19.37
CA ASN A 110 -3.34 -2.55 20.55
C ASN A 110 -2.24 -3.55 20.16
N GLN A 111 -2.35 -4.24 19.03
CA GLN A 111 -1.29 -5.13 18.56
C GLN A 111 -0.01 -4.36 18.18
N LEU A 112 -0.13 -3.11 17.73
CA LEU A 112 1.02 -2.25 17.42
C LEU A 112 1.72 -1.73 18.68
N THR A 113 0.98 -1.49 19.77
CA THR A 113 1.49 -0.83 20.99
C THR A 113 2.67 -1.59 21.62
N TYR A 114 2.67 -2.92 21.57
CA TYR A 114 3.66 -3.74 22.27
C TYR A 114 4.80 -4.23 21.39
N GLN A 115 4.85 -3.79 20.15
CA GLN A 115 5.92 -4.22 19.23
C GLN A 115 7.20 -3.39 19.47
N PRO A 116 8.39 -4.02 19.46
CA PRO A 116 9.64 -3.27 19.59
C PRO A 116 9.86 -2.40 18.37
N ILE A 117 10.49 -1.24 18.56
CA ILE A 117 11.03 -0.45 17.46
C ILE A 117 12.25 -1.18 16.91
N ARG A 118 12.32 -1.25 15.58
CA ARG A 118 13.38 -1.93 14.84
C ARG A 118 13.97 -0.98 13.80
N GLN A 119 15.27 -0.95 13.69
CA GLN A 119 15.96 -0.27 12.61
C GLN A 119 16.69 -1.30 11.75
N ALA A 120 16.67 -1.15 10.44
CA ALA A 120 17.26 -2.07 9.48
C ALA A 120 18.05 -1.32 8.40
N GLY A 121 18.46 -1.99 7.35
CA GLY A 121 19.48 -1.48 6.43
C GLY A 121 18.98 -0.51 5.35
N MET A 122 18.86 -1.05 4.14
CA MET A 122 18.58 -0.31 2.90
C MET A 122 17.10 0.05 2.72
N THR A 123 16.76 0.79 1.66
CA THR A 123 15.40 1.21 1.31
C THR A 123 14.99 0.56 -0.01
N SER A 124 14.16 -0.49 0.03
CA SER A 124 13.67 -1.19 -1.16
C SER A 124 12.15 -1.10 -1.30
N ILE A 125 11.69 0.06 -1.77
CA ILE A 125 10.27 0.29 -2.09
C ILE A 125 9.78 -0.75 -3.10
N SER A 126 10.58 -1.04 -4.12
CA SER A 126 10.25 -2.01 -5.16
C SER A 126 9.99 -3.41 -4.59
N SER A 127 10.82 -3.87 -3.64
CA SER A 127 10.62 -5.18 -3.03
C SER A 127 9.44 -5.22 -2.06
N MET A 128 9.09 -4.10 -1.44
CA MET A 128 7.86 -4.00 -0.65
C MET A 128 6.63 -4.09 -1.55
N ILE A 129 6.64 -3.43 -2.72
CA ILE A 129 5.57 -3.54 -3.70
C ILE A 129 5.44 -4.99 -4.17
N ASP A 130 6.55 -5.66 -4.52
CA ASP A 130 6.56 -7.07 -4.94
C ASP A 130 6.05 -8.01 -3.83
N TYR A 131 6.43 -7.76 -2.59
CA TYR A 131 5.97 -8.53 -1.44
C TYR A 131 4.45 -8.39 -1.21
N SER A 132 3.91 -7.21 -1.50
CA SER A 132 2.48 -6.92 -1.35
C SER A 132 1.58 -7.82 -2.21
N HIS A 133 2.05 -8.27 -3.38
CA HIS A 133 1.30 -9.23 -4.20
C HIS A 133 1.03 -10.54 -3.45
N LYS A 134 2.05 -11.07 -2.75
CA LYS A 134 1.89 -12.29 -1.94
C LYS A 134 0.88 -12.08 -0.81
N LEU A 135 0.94 -10.93 -0.15
CA LEU A 135 0.01 -10.61 0.92
C LEU A 135 -1.44 -10.54 0.41
N PHE A 136 -1.68 -9.93 -0.75
CA PHE A 136 -3.02 -9.90 -1.32
C PHE A 136 -3.52 -11.29 -1.73
N ASP A 137 -2.62 -12.17 -2.18
CA ASP A 137 -2.96 -13.56 -2.53
C ASP A 137 -3.30 -14.40 -1.28
N GLU A 138 -2.73 -14.06 -0.12
CA GLU A 138 -3.04 -14.71 1.17
C GLU A 138 -4.41 -14.28 1.73
N LEU A 139 -4.95 -13.15 1.28
CA LEU A 139 -6.24 -12.66 1.74
C LEU A 139 -7.37 -13.46 1.09
N GLN A 140 -8.11 -14.23 1.91
CA GLN A 140 -9.21 -15.08 1.43
C GLN A 140 -10.48 -14.30 1.09
N ASP A 141 -10.67 -13.14 1.71
CA ASP A 141 -11.86 -12.31 1.51
C ASP A 141 -11.73 -11.45 0.25
N ALA A 142 -12.80 -11.36 -0.53
CA ALA A 142 -12.83 -10.52 -1.71
C ALA A 142 -12.86 -9.04 -1.31
N SER A 143 -11.99 -8.23 -1.93
CA SER A 143 -11.99 -6.78 -1.72
C SER A 143 -12.33 -6.04 -2.99
N VAL A 144 -13.06 -4.92 -2.84
CA VAL A 144 -13.38 -4.02 -3.95
C VAL A 144 -12.13 -3.30 -4.43
N ARG A 145 -11.24 -2.91 -3.50
CA ARG A 145 -9.99 -2.21 -3.80
C ARG A 145 -8.82 -2.85 -3.07
N ARG A 146 -7.68 -2.93 -3.74
CA ARG A 146 -6.39 -3.32 -3.16
C ARG A 146 -5.49 -2.09 -3.11
N VAL A 147 -5.02 -1.73 -1.93
CA VAL A 147 -4.24 -0.51 -1.72
C VAL A 147 -2.98 -0.82 -0.93
N ILE A 148 -1.86 -0.26 -1.38
CA ILE A 148 -0.61 -0.21 -0.65
C ILE A 148 -0.38 1.25 -0.23
N ASP A 149 -0.24 1.48 1.06
CA ASP A 149 0.16 2.76 1.63
C ASP A 149 1.64 2.69 2.01
N ILE A 150 2.51 3.32 1.22
CA ILE A 150 3.95 3.31 1.43
C ILE A 150 4.38 4.57 2.16
N SER A 151 4.97 4.41 3.33
CA SER A 151 5.61 5.49 4.09
C SER A 151 7.10 5.26 4.24
N GLY A 152 7.89 6.32 4.07
CA GLY A 152 9.35 6.28 4.21
C GLY A 152 10.00 7.63 3.99
N ASP A 153 11.28 7.75 4.34
CA ASP A 153 12.07 8.99 4.35
C ASP A 153 13.13 9.07 3.26
N GLY A 154 13.13 8.11 2.32
CA GLY A 154 14.11 8.06 1.24
C GLY A 154 13.61 7.45 -0.07
N PRO A 155 14.39 7.63 -1.15
CA PRO A 155 14.12 6.98 -2.43
C PRO A 155 14.51 5.50 -2.39
N ASN A 156 13.97 4.72 -3.36
CA ASN A 156 14.42 3.34 -3.59
C ASN A 156 15.93 3.30 -3.86
N ASN A 157 16.69 2.61 -3.03
CA ASN A 157 18.13 2.47 -3.18
C ASN A 157 18.61 1.01 -3.17
N ASP A 158 17.67 0.07 -3.14
CA ASP A 158 17.94 -1.37 -3.20
C ASP A 158 16.87 -2.09 -4.01
N GLY A 159 17.22 -3.21 -4.63
CA GLY A 159 16.32 -3.99 -5.45
C GLY A 159 16.19 -3.49 -6.90
N ARG A 160 15.07 -3.84 -7.53
CA ARG A 160 14.78 -3.48 -8.94
C ARG A 160 14.22 -2.06 -9.05
N SER A 161 14.06 -1.58 -10.29
CA SER A 161 13.42 -0.29 -10.57
C SER A 161 12.06 -0.20 -9.88
N VAL A 162 11.87 0.88 -9.10
CA VAL A 162 10.62 1.17 -8.40
C VAL A 162 9.46 1.39 -9.38
N THR A 163 9.74 2.05 -10.52
CA THR A 163 8.71 2.29 -11.54
C THR A 163 8.22 1.00 -12.18
N ALA A 164 9.13 0.03 -12.42
CA ALA A 164 8.73 -1.27 -12.96
C ALA A 164 7.85 -2.03 -11.96
N ALA A 165 8.21 -2.05 -10.67
CA ALA A 165 7.40 -2.69 -9.62
C ALA A 165 6.02 -2.02 -9.49
N ARG A 166 5.98 -0.68 -9.48
CA ARG A 166 4.75 0.10 -9.46
C ARG A 166 3.85 -0.21 -10.66
N ASP A 167 4.39 -0.17 -11.87
CA ASP A 167 3.60 -0.34 -13.09
C ASP A 167 3.00 -1.75 -13.18
N GLU A 168 3.73 -2.78 -12.75
CA GLU A 168 3.23 -4.14 -12.64
C GLU A 168 2.09 -4.26 -11.61
N ALA A 169 2.26 -3.66 -10.43
CA ALA A 169 1.22 -3.64 -9.40
C ALA A 169 -0.05 -2.93 -9.87
N VAL A 170 0.10 -1.78 -10.53
CA VAL A 170 -1.01 -1.01 -11.10
C VAL A 170 -1.72 -1.79 -12.21
N ALA A 171 -0.97 -2.46 -13.08
CA ALA A 171 -1.55 -3.35 -14.09
C ALA A 171 -2.33 -4.52 -13.46
N GLY A 172 -1.93 -4.96 -12.26
CA GLY A 172 -2.67 -5.94 -11.42
C GLY A 172 -3.86 -5.36 -10.66
N GLY A 173 -4.22 -4.09 -10.88
CA GLY A 173 -5.36 -3.43 -10.24
C GLY A 173 -5.08 -2.94 -8.82
N VAL A 174 -3.82 -2.81 -8.42
CA VAL A 174 -3.42 -2.26 -7.12
C VAL A 174 -3.26 -0.74 -7.22
N VAL A 175 -3.70 -0.04 -6.19
CA VAL A 175 -3.45 1.40 -6.01
C VAL A 175 -2.31 1.57 -5.01
N ILE A 176 -1.35 2.42 -5.32
CA ILE A 176 -0.22 2.73 -4.44
C ILE A 176 -0.28 4.19 -4.06
N ASN A 177 -0.37 4.47 -2.76
CA ASN A 177 -0.32 5.80 -2.19
C ASN A 177 0.97 6.01 -1.40
N GLY A 178 1.37 7.26 -1.20
CA GLY A 178 2.64 7.60 -0.58
C GLY A 178 2.53 8.57 0.60
N LEU A 179 3.35 8.34 1.63
CA LEU A 179 3.60 9.22 2.75
C LEU A 179 5.11 9.47 2.85
N PRO A 180 5.68 10.36 2.03
CA PRO A 180 7.08 10.75 2.20
C PRO A 180 7.25 11.54 3.50
N ILE A 181 8.23 11.11 4.32
CA ILE A 181 8.61 11.73 5.59
C ILE A 181 9.80 12.64 5.31
N MET A 182 9.62 13.94 5.48
CA MET A 182 10.54 14.98 5.01
C MET A 182 10.91 15.94 6.15
N PHE A 183 11.46 15.38 7.25
CA PHE A 183 11.89 16.24 8.36
C PHE A 183 13.20 16.95 8.02
N ASP A 184 13.31 18.22 8.43
CA ASP A 184 14.52 18.98 8.27
C ASP A 184 15.61 18.42 9.20
N ARG A 185 16.55 17.67 8.65
CA ARG A 185 17.71 17.09 9.33
C ARG A 185 19.01 17.81 8.97
N GLY A 186 18.91 19.06 8.48
CA GLY A 186 20.09 19.82 8.01
C GLY A 186 20.53 19.38 6.61
N ALA A 187 21.82 19.31 6.33
CA ALA A 187 22.37 19.13 4.97
C ALA A 187 22.08 17.75 4.31
N ASN A 188 20.99 17.09 4.63
CA ASN A 188 20.64 15.81 4.02
C ASN A 188 19.87 16.05 2.70
N THR A 189 20.59 16.04 1.59
CA THR A 189 20.07 16.33 0.24
C THR A 189 19.13 15.26 -0.31
N ASP A 190 18.95 14.13 0.37
CA ASP A 190 18.15 13.00 -0.10
C ASP A 190 16.63 13.25 0.03
N GLN A 191 16.27 14.25 0.81
CA GLN A 191 14.87 14.59 1.09
C GLN A 191 14.35 15.80 0.30
N GLU A 192 15.22 16.57 -0.38
CA GLU A 192 14.82 17.85 -1.01
C GLU A 192 13.67 17.70 -2.00
N ASP A 193 13.52 16.61 -2.73
CA ASP A 193 12.45 16.40 -3.70
C ASP A 193 11.74 15.06 -3.48
N LEU A 194 11.72 14.56 -2.24
CA LEU A 194 11.17 13.23 -1.94
C LEU A 194 9.66 13.16 -2.24
N ASP A 195 8.93 14.23 -2.02
CA ASP A 195 7.51 14.29 -2.36
C ASP A 195 7.28 14.22 -3.88
N GLN A 196 8.17 14.84 -4.68
CA GLN A 196 8.14 14.72 -6.14
C GLN A 196 8.55 13.31 -6.58
N TYR A 197 9.58 12.72 -5.94
CA TYR A 197 9.98 11.34 -6.19
C TYR A 197 8.82 10.37 -5.95
N TYR A 198 8.11 10.49 -4.82
CA TYR A 198 6.95 9.67 -4.54
C TYR A 198 5.85 9.87 -5.59
N ARG A 199 5.61 11.11 -5.99
CA ARG A 199 4.59 11.49 -6.98
C ARG A 199 4.85 10.90 -8.35
N GLU A 200 6.10 10.93 -8.81
CA GLU A 200 6.46 10.52 -10.17
C GLU A 200 6.91 9.07 -10.27
N CYS A 201 7.51 8.51 -9.22
CA CYS A 201 8.16 7.21 -9.26
C CYS A 201 7.46 6.11 -8.46
N VAL A 202 6.80 6.45 -7.34
CA VAL A 202 6.29 5.47 -6.38
C VAL A 202 4.80 5.23 -6.52
N ILE A 203 3.98 6.29 -6.47
CA ILE A 203 2.52 6.15 -6.48
C ILE A 203 1.99 5.75 -7.85
N GLY A 204 0.84 5.10 -7.87
CA GLY A 204 0.19 4.70 -9.11
C GLY A 204 -1.20 4.12 -8.89
N GLY A 205 -1.93 3.98 -10.00
CA GLY A 205 -3.30 3.50 -10.00
C GLY A 205 -4.35 4.62 -9.87
N PRO A 206 -5.64 4.31 -10.13
CA PRO A 206 -6.70 5.30 -10.13
C PRO A 206 -6.86 5.97 -8.76
N GLY A 207 -6.70 7.29 -8.73
CA GLY A 207 -6.87 8.09 -7.53
C GLY A 207 -5.75 8.01 -6.51
N SER A 208 -4.61 7.47 -6.89
CA SER A 208 -3.41 7.51 -6.07
C SER A 208 -3.03 8.93 -5.66
N PHE A 209 -2.45 9.08 -4.48
CA PHE A 209 -2.09 10.37 -3.93
C PHE A 209 -0.84 10.30 -3.05
N VAL A 210 -0.22 11.47 -2.86
CA VAL A 210 0.88 11.68 -1.92
C VAL A 210 0.43 12.67 -0.84
N LEU A 211 0.75 12.37 0.41
CA LEU A 211 0.64 13.28 1.55
C LEU A 211 2.03 13.44 2.17
N PRO A 212 2.78 14.49 1.85
CA PRO A 212 4.09 14.71 2.47
C PRO A 212 3.96 15.15 3.93
N LEU A 213 4.87 14.69 4.77
CA LEU A 213 4.94 15.02 6.19
C LEU A 213 6.25 15.75 6.47
N HIS A 214 6.17 17.03 6.85
CA HIS A 214 7.31 17.90 7.14
C HIS A 214 7.51 18.17 8.63
N ASP A 215 6.48 18.02 9.44
CA ASP A 215 6.47 18.38 10.84
C ASP A 215 6.11 17.17 11.71
N PRO A 216 7.02 16.70 12.59
CA PRO A 216 6.74 15.58 13.48
C PRO A 216 5.46 15.75 14.33
N GLU A 217 5.11 16.97 14.71
CA GLU A 217 3.90 17.25 15.49
C GLU A 217 2.61 16.95 14.73
N GLN A 218 2.68 16.89 13.39
CA GLN A 218 1.54 16.61 12.52
C GLN A 218 1.35 15.12 12.22
N PHE A 219 2.20 14.23 12.70
CA PHE A 219 2.19 12.81 12.37
C PHE A 219 0.80 12.18 12.55
N ALA A 220 0.24 12.26 13.74
CA ALA A 220 -1.06 11.65 14.04
C ALA A 220 -2.19 12.22 13.17
N MET A 221 -2.17 13.53 12.91
CA MET A 221 -3.16 14.18 12.06
C MET A 221 -3.05 13.73 10.60
N ILE A 222 -1.84 13.70 10.06
CA ILE A 222 -1.59 13.32 8.66
C ILE A 222 -1.92 11.86 8.43
N ILE A 223 -1.48 10.95 9.32
CA ILE A 223 -1.80 9.51 9.22
C ILE A 223 -3.31 9.30 9.28
N ARG A 224 -4.00 9.91 10.26
CA ARG A 224 -5.46 9.81 10.35
C ARG A 224 -6.15 10.31 9.07
N THR A 225 -5.74 11.46 8.55
CA THR A 225 -6.29 12.02 7.31
C THR A 225 -6.05 11.06 6.14
N LYS A 226 -4.85 10.49 6.06
CA LYS A 226 -4.48 9.52 5.03
C LYS A 226 -5.35 8.27 5.11
N ILE A 227 -5.47 7.65 6.28
CA ILE A 227 -6.30 6.46 6.50
C ILE A 227 -7.76 6.72 6.15
N MET A 228 -8.32 7.85 6.58
CA MET A 228 -9.70 8.22 6.23
C MET A 228 -9.88 8.35 4.72
N ARG A 229 -8.90 8.92 4.03
CA ARG A 229 -8.92 9.06 2.57
C ARG A 229 -8.79 7.72 1.85
N GLU A 230 -7.94 6.81 2.34
CA GLU A 230 -7.83 5.43 1.84
C GLU A 230 -9.18 4.72 1.92
N ILE A 231 -9.85 4.83 3.07
CA ILE A 231 -11.13 4.16 3.34
C ILE A 231 -12.25 4.78 2.48
N ALA A 232 -12.36 6.11 2.48
CA ALA A 232 -13.43 6.80 1.75
C ALA A 232 -13.38 6.57 0.23
N GLY A 233 -12.21 6.20 -0.30
CA GLY A 233 -12.00 6.04 -1.73
C GLY A 233 -12.14 7.38 -2.47
N LEU A 234 -12.24 7.30 -3.79
CA LEU A 234 -12.53 8.47 -4.64
C LEU A 234 -14.02 8.71 -4.85
N GLY A 235 -14.84 8.03 -4.09
CA GLY A 235 -16.29 8.22 -4.06
C GLY A 235 -16.63 9.55 -3.40
N GLU A 236 -16.62 10.60 -4.20
CA GLU A 236 -17.38 11.83 -4.04
C GLU A 236 -16.94 12.95 -3.08
N LYS A 237 -17.02 14.08 -3.69
CA LYS A 237 -16.93 15.50 -3.27
C LYS A 237 -15.54 16.07 -3.20
N ARG A 238 -15.07 16.39 -4.41
CA ARG A 238 -13.89 17.22 -4.75
C ARG A 238 -13.81 18.60 -4.09
N ASP A 239 -14.70 18.98 -3.18
CA ASP A 239 -14.83 20.41 -2.84
C ASP A 239 -14.38 20.86 -1.46
N SER A 240 -14.01 19.98 -0.52
CA SER A 240 -13.66 20.45 0.83
C SER A 240 -12.21 20.22 1.29
N LEU A 241 -11.38 19.51 0.53
CA LEU A 241 -9.97 19.23 0.90
C LEU A 241 -8.96 19.66 -0.18
N ARG A 242 -9.29 20.63 -1.00
CA ARG A 242 -8.33 21.31 -1.88
C ARG A 242 -7.54 22.31 -1.05
N PRO A 243 -6.34 22.07 -0.61
CA PRO A 243 -5.14 22.27 -1.40
C PRO A 243 -3.99 21.27 -1.16
N LEU A 244 -4.18 20.22 -0.39
CA LEU A 244 -3.10 19.30 0.00
C LEU A 244 -2.87 18.12 -0.96
N VAL A 245 -3.68 18.00 -2.01
CA VAL A 245 -3.64 16.84 -2.89
C VAL A 245 -3.34 17.25 -4.31
N VAL A 246 -2.17 16.88 -4.79
CA VAL A 246 -1.80 16.99 -6.20
C VAL A 246 -2.03 15.62 -6.85
N PRO A 247 -2.95 15.50 -7.84
CA PRO A 247 -3.08 14.27 -8.62
C PRO A 247 -1.79 13.99 -9.39
N ALA A 248 -1.41 12.71 -9.52
CA ALA A 248 -0.33 12.34 -10.42
C ALA A 248 -0.68 12.79 -11.85
N GLN A 249 0.18 13.58 -12.47
CA GLN A 249 -0.01 14.06 -13.84
C GLN A 249 0.54 13.04 -14.83
N ALA A 250 -0.18 12.86 -15.94
CA ALA A 250 0.18 11.94 -17.04
C ALA A 250 1.33 12.45 -17.95
N SER A 251 2.11 13.43 -17.51
CA SER A 251 3.37 13.79 -18.16
C SER A 251 4.45 12.83 -17.69
N GLY A 252 5.26 12.30 -18.59
CA GLY A 252 6.38 11.42 -18.22
C GLY A 252 7.24 12.03 -17.11
N PRO A 253 7.96 11.21 -16.31
CA PRO A 253 8.64 11.68 -15.12
C PRO A 253 9.67 12.76 -15.49
N SER A 254 9.57 13.93 -14.83
CA SER A 254 10.58 14.98 -14.92
C SER A 254 11.78 14.65 -14.02
N MET A 255 11.59 13.72 -13.09
CA MET A 255 12.58 13.25 -12.13
C MET A 255 13.26 11.95 -12.59
N ASN A 256 14.52 11.80 -12.26
CA ASN A 256 15.25 10.55 -12.49
C ASN A 256 14.92 9.52 -11.39
N CYS A 257 14.01 8.59 -11.68
CA CYS A 257 13.54 7.59 -10.73
C CYS A 257 14.59 6.54 -10.29
N VAL A 258 15.79 6.56 -10.82
CA VAL A 258 16.92 5.70 -10.40
C VAL A 258 17.97 6.47 -9.57
N THR A 259 17.59 7.59 -8.97
CA THR A 259 18.52 8.43 -8.21
C THR A 259 19.11 7.71 -7.00
N GLY A 260 18.30 6.93 -6.27
CA GLY A 260 18.76 6.19 -5.10
C GLY A 260 19.72 5.06 -5.45
N GLU A 261 19.41 4.31 -6.51
CA GLU A 261 20.26 3.23 -7.01
C GLU A 261 21.63 3.75 -7.48
N LYS A 262 21.66 4.87 -8.19
CA LYS A 262 22.91 5.50 -8.65
C LYS A 262 23.78 5.97 -7.49
N ARG A 263 23.21 6.59 -6.46
CA ARG A 263 23.94 7.00 -5.27
C ARG A 263 24.58 5.82 -4.55
N LYS A 264 23.86 4.72 -4.42
CA LYS A 264 24.39 3.49 -3.84
C LYS A 264 25.62 2.98 -4.61
N GLU A 265 25.56 2.96 -5.94
CA GLU A 265 26.69 2.56 -6.78
C GLU A 265 27.92 3.48 -6.58
N GLU A 266 27.69 4.79 -6.51
CA GLU A 266 28.75 5.77 -6.27
C GLU A 266 29.38 5.60 -4.88
N ASP A 267 28.60 5.35 -3.85
CA ASP A 267 29.09 5.14 -2.48
C ASP A 267 29.88 3.84 -2.35
N LEU A 268 29.43 2.75 -2.97
CA LEU A 268 30.19 1.50 -3.04
C LEU A 268 31.54 1.70 -3.73
N GLN A 269 31.57 2.42 -4.86
CA GLN A 269 32.81 2.73 -5.57
C GLN A 269 33.76 3.63 -4.74
N ARG A 270 33.22 4.52 -3.90
CA ARG A 270 34.03 5.35 -2.98
C ARG A 270 34.62 4.52 -1.85
N GLN A 271 33.87 3.53 -1.35
CA GLN A 271 34.36 2.62 -0.28
C GLN A 271 35.47 1.71 -0.80
N GLU A 272 35.36 1.18 -2.02
CA GLU A 272 36.39 0.35 -2.65
C GLU A 272 37.68 1.10 -2.97
N LYS A 273 37.63 2.43 -3.12
CA LYS A 273 38.78 3.30 -3.42
C LYS A 273 39.43 3.89 -2.17
N LYS A 274 38.93 3.62 -0.97
CA LYS A 274 39.59 4.00 0.26
C LYS A 274 40.72 3.00 0.55
N PRO A 275 42.00 3.50 0.69
CA PRO A 275 43.18 2.68 0.89
C PRO A 275 43.17 1.94 2.23
#